data_018df7cf5ab1fe30eccaac9102324c75
#
_entry.id   018df7cf5ab1fe30eccaac9102324c75
#
_cell.length_a   1.000
_cell.length_b   1.000
_cell.length_c   1.000
_cell.angle_alpha   90.00
_cell.angle_beta   90.00
_cell.angle_gamma   90.00
#
_symmetry.space_group_name_H-M   'P 1'
#
loop_
_entity.id
_entity.type
_entity.pdbx_description
1 polymer ?
#
loop_
_entity_poly.entity_id
_entity_poly.type
_entity_poly.pdbx_seq_one_letter_code
_entity_poly.pdbx_strand_id
1 'polypeptide(L)'
;MQRRYLFTVLFVLLLSISLGYALLTTNLNIVGTTIVKDNKWDIYFDNVQVSSGSVSASTPAIDTNKTTVSYSVNLNLPGDYFEFTVDAVNDGTIDGMISAVSNKLNGTEITTLPNYLEYSVSYSDGVTIQENHMLEAGQTETYKVRVGYKKDITKNDLPSTEQTLNLSFSVTYIQSDTNVVPVPHPEIVYTVNKYNSSATNPKYNAVWLNQAFPTSITKYNTPSEALAAIKTASTKDLPFYLKHKIENGIVTESYVEFVVTEEMAQSNSGMVAGTYTLRGEKTYDSDTSTWLVDESYISPYYETNKEAIKTAFGYATNPSRCSEYGTGRSSTFYCSVSGLDAYSRANGDVFASNTGSSNCYVSYHGYSRCAW
;
A
#
# COMPACT_ATOMS: atom_id res chain seq x y z
N MET A 1 28.41 -43.00 86.96
CA MET A 1 27.81 -43.85 85.80
C MET A 1 26.87 -43.06 84.95
N GLN A 2 26.11 -42.07 85.40
CA GLN A 2 25.10 -41.36 84.64
C GLN A 2 25.61 -40.55 83.37
N ARG A 3 26.82 -39.98 83.42
CA ARG A 3 27.37 -39.17 82.33
C ARG A 3 27.66 -40.01 81.06
N ARG A 4 28.05 -41.26 81.25
CA ARG A 4 28.36 -42.12 80.10
C ARG A 4 27.09 -42.55 79.33
N TYR A 5 26.01 -42.80 80.04
CA TYR A 5 24.71 -43.09 79.39
C TYR A 5 24.13 -41.91 78.60
N LEU A 6 24.34 -40.69 79.13
CA LEU A 6 23.88 -39.48 78.44
C LEU A 6 24.56 -39.33 77.05
N PHE A 7 25.89 -39.55 77.01
CA PHE A 7 26.63 -39.49 75.74
C PHE A 7 26.24 -40.58 74.78
N THR A 8 25.96 -41.78 75.23
CA THR A 8 25.51 -42.87 74.41
C THR A 8 24.11 -42.64 73.81
N VAL A 9 23.19 -42.12 74.63
CA VAL A 9 21.85 -41.75 74.19
C VAL A 9 21.90 -40.61 73.15
N LEU A 10 22.73 -39.55 73.38
CA LEU A 10 22.92 -38.45 72.52
C LEU A 10 23.53 -38.89 71.18
N PHE A 11 24.47 -39.80 71.20
CA PHE A 11 25.10 -40.35 69.99
C PHE A 11 24.15 -41.22 69.17
N VAL A 12 23.31 -42.04 69.80
CA VAL A 12 22.26 -42.82 69.11
C VAL A 12 21.20 -41.91 68.53
N LEU A 13 20.84 -40.82 69.20
CA LEU A 13 19.89 -39.83 68.71
C LEU A 13 20.43 -39.07 67.50
N LEU A 14 21.71 -38.68 67.50
CA LEU A 14 22.40 -38.07 66.39
C LEU A 14 22.49 -38.99 65.17
N LEU A 15 22.78 -40.26 65.39
CA LEU A 15 22.80 -41.31 64.33
C LEU A 15 21.41 -41.53 63.74
N SER A 16 20.35 -41.54 64.54
CA SER A 16 18.99 -41.70 64.07
C SER A 16 18.51 -40.53 63.23
N ILE A 17 18.92 -39.30 63.59
CA ILE A 17 18.62 -38.10 62.80
C ILE A 17 19.38 -38.10 61.48
N SER A 18 20.65 -38.54 61.46
CA SER A 18 21.44 -38.60 60.21
C SER A 18 20.93 -39.69 59.26
N LEU A 19 20.48 -40.83 59.77
CA LEU A 19 19.81 -41.85 58.95
C LEU A 19 18.44 -41.43 58.45
N GLY A 20 17.67 -40.68 59.25
CA GLY A 20 16.40 -40.09 58.84
C GLY A 20 16.54 -39.07 57.70
N TYR A 21 17.62 -38.25 57.72
CA TYR A 21 17.91 -37.28 56.66
C TYR A 21 18.35 -37.96 55.37
N ALA A 22 19.10 -39.08 55.46
CA ALA A 22 19.56 -39.83 54.27
C ALA A 22 18.41 -40.55 53.52
N LEU A 23 17.30 -40.84 54.25
CA LEU A 23 16.15 -41.54 53.67
C LEU A 23 15.11 -40.61 53.01
N LEU A 24 15.29 -39.31 53.14
CA LEU A 24 14.35 -38.29 52.58
C LEU A 24 14.83 -37.65 51.28
N THR A 25 15.93 -38.13 50.68
CA THR A 25 16.36 -37.67 49.36
C THR A 25 15.58 -38.40 48.25
N THR A 26 14.60 -37.69 47.69
CA THR A 26 13.89 -38.14 46.48
C THR A 26 14.57 -37.54 45.27
N ASN A 27 15.17 -38.34 44.41
CA ASN A 27 15.68 -37.90 43.11
C ASN A 27 14.51 -37.84 42.14
N LEU A 28 14.10 -36.61 41.79
CA LEU A 28 13.13 -36.35 40.71
C LEU A 28 13.90 -36.28 39.42
N ASN A 29 13.78 -37.26 38.57
CA ASN A 29 14.31 -37.26 37.23
C ASN A 29 13.21 -36.85 36.26
N ILE A 30 13.40 -35.74 35.57
CA ILE A 30 12.54 -35.35 34.45
C ILE A 30 13.23 -35.82 33.18
N VAL A 31 12.61 -36.79 32.50
CA VAL A 31 13.05 -37.23 31.19
C VAL A 31 12.15 -36.58 30.15
N GLY A 32 12.71 -35.67 29.36
CA GLY A 32 12.04 -35.03 28.24
C GLY A 32 12.65 -35.46 26.93
N THR A 33 11.82 -35.77 25.96
CA THR A 33 12.24 -35.97 24.57
C THR A 33 11.94 -34.70 23.80
N THR A 34 12.97 -34.06 23.26
CA THR A 34 12.82 -32.89 22.36
C THR A 34 13.04 -33.35 20.93
N ILE A 35 12.07 -33.13 20.07
CA ILE A 35 12.21 -33.31 18.64
C ILE A 35 12.56 -31.95 18.05
N VAL A 36 13.76 -31.80 17.53
CA VAL A 36 14.16 -30.64 16.74
C VAL A 36 13.77 -30.97 15.30
N LYS A 37 12.85 -30.18 14.74
CA LYS A 37 12.49 -30.30 13.33
C LYS A 37 13.61 -29.73 12.48
N ASP A 38 13.78 -30.34 11.30
CA ASP A 38 14.69 -29.81 10.29
C ASP A 38 14.20 -28.44 9.81
N ASN A 39 15.09 -27.47 9.79
CA ASN A 39 14.78 -26.11 9.34
C ASN A 39 15.30 -25.95 7.91
N LYS A 40 14.40 -25.52 7.00
CA LYS A 40 14.70 -25.29 5.59
C LYS A 40 14.56 -23.80 5.29
N TRP A 41 15.61 -23.20 4.76
CA TRP A 41 15.55 -21.90 4.11
C TRP A 41 15.34 -22.10 2.61
N ASP A 42 14.21 -21.65 2.08
CA ASP A 42 13.87 -21.84 0.67
C ASP A 42 12.95 -20.73 0.17
N ILE A 43 13.54 -19.59 -0.22
CA ILE A 43 12.82 -18.44 -0.79
C ILE A 43 13.29 -18.27 -2.23
N TYR A 44 12.34 -18.23 -3.17
CA TYR A 44 12.62 -18.16 -4.59
C TYR A 44 11.51 -17.48 -5.39
N PHE A 45 11.80 -17.08 -6.63
CA PHE A 45 10.81 -16.59 -7.58
C PHE A 45 10.13 -17.71 -8.35
N ASP A 46 8.83 -17.56 -8.55
CA ASP A 46 8.02 -18.50 -9.36
C ASP A 46 6.92 -17.73 -10.11
N ASN A 47 6.15 -18.42 -10.93
CA ASN A 47 4.90 -17.96 -11.52
C ASN A 47 4.97 -16.57 -12.20
N VAL A 48 5.95 -16.35 -13.08
CA VAL A 48 6.02 -15.11 -13.85
C VAL A 48 4.88 -15.04 -14.87
N GLN A 49 4.11 -13.96 -14.85
CA GLN A 49 3.00 -13.74 -15.77
C GLN A 49 3.00 -12.32 -16.33
N VAL A 50 2.79 -12.19 -17.63
CA VAL A 50 2.55 -10.88 -18.27
C VAL A 50 1.12 -10.46 -17.94
N SER A 51 0.98 -9.34 -17.22
CA SER A 51 -0.32 -8.83 -16.78
C SER A 51 -0.93 -7.89 -17.82
N SER A 52 -0.12 -6.99 -18.42
CA SER A 52 -0.59 -6.08 -19.45
C SER A 52 0.58 -5.48 -20.24
N GLY A 53 0.28 -4.85 -21.38
CA GLY A 53 1.28 -4.14 -22.18
C GLY A 53 0.72 -3.64 -23.48
N SER A 54 1.21 -2.49 -23.95
CA SER A 54 0.92 -1.94 -25.29
C SER A 54 1.91 -2.41 -26.34
N VAL A 55 3.04 -2.98 -25.92
CA VAL A 55 4.13 -3.45 -26.79
C VAL A 55 4.43 -4.92 -26.60
N SER A 56 4.96 -5.54 -27.63
CA SER A 56 5.53 -6.89 -27.52
C SER A 56 6.86 -6.83 -26.78
N ALA A 57 7.00 -7.66 -25.77
CA ALA A 57 8.24 -7.83 -25.02
C ALA A 57 8.68 -9.31 -25.04
N SER A 58 9.92 -9.59 -24.64
CA SER A 58 10.30 -10.95 -24.34
C SER A 58 9.45 -11.45 -23.18
N THR A 59 9.03 -12.73 -23.20
CA THR A 59 8.42 -13.34 -22.02
C THR A 59 9.44 -13.26 -20.87
N PRO A 60 9.08 -12.67 -19.74
CA PRO A 60 9.98 -12.67 -18.60
C PRO A 60 10.33 -14.10 -18.18
N ALA A 61 11.59 -14.34 -17.90
CA ALA A 61 12.12 -15.68 -17.59
C ALA A 61 12.82 -15.68 -16.24
N ILE A 62 12.51 -16.70 -15.43
CA ILE A 62 13.18 -16.96 -14.17
C ILE A 62 14.42 -17.81 -14.46
N ASP A 63 15.55 -17.49 -13.84
CA ASP A 63 16.79 -18.26 -13.96
C ASP A 63 16.68 -19.66 -13.33
N THR A 64 17.67 -20.52 -13.58
CA THR A 64 17.67 -21.89 -13.06
C THR A 64 17.73 -21.97 -11.53
N ASN A 65 18.29 -20.95 -10.88
CA ASN A 65 18.38 -20.86 -9.42
C ASN A 65 17.09 -20.25 -8.80
N LYS A 66 16.16 -19.80 -9.66
CA LYS A 66 14.92 -19.12 -9.27
C LYS A 66 15.14 -17.84 -8.45
N THR A 67 16.24 -17.16 -8.65
CA THR A 67 16.59 -15.95 -7.89
C THR A 67 16.56 -14.67 -8.72
N THR A 68 16.47 -14.81 -10.05
CA THR A 68 16.54 -13.66 -10.98
C THR A 68 15.46 -13.77 -12.04
N VAL A 69 14.77 -12.66 -12.30
CA VAL A 69 13.84 -12.51 -13.42
C VAL A 69 14.48 -11.61 -14.46
N SER A 70 14.56 -12.11 -15.69
CA SER A 70 15.11 -11.38 -16.85
C SER A 70 14.01 -11.07 -17.86
N TYR A 71 13.99 -9.86 -18.39
CA TYR A 71 13.06 -9.45 -19.44
C TYR A 71 13.69 -8.38 -20.32
N SER A 72 13.12 -8.21 -21.51
CA SER A 72 13.53 -7.16 -22.46
C SER A 72 12.27 -6.59 -23.09
N VAL A 73 12.20 -5.28 -23.20
CA VAL A 73 11.08 -4.55 -23.79
C VAL A 73 11.58 -3.41 -24.64
N ASN A 74 10.95 -3.21 -25.81
CA ASN A 74 11.21 -2.08 -26.70
C ASN A 74 10.03 -1.10 -26.59
N LEU A 75 10.26 0.05 -25.98
CA LEU A 75 9.31 1.15 -25.90
C LEU A 75 9.60 2.12 -27.04
N ASN A 76 8.71 2.20 -28.02
CA ASN A 76 8.96 2.95 -29.26
C ASN A 76 8.29 4.33 -29.24
N LEU A 77 7.15 4.44 -28.59
CA LEU A 77 6.32 5.64 -28.60
C LEU A 77 5.94 6.07 -27.18
N PRO A 78 5.76 7.37 -26.94
CA PRO A 78 5.14 7.84 -25.69
C PRO A 78 3.79 7.16 -25.44
N GLY A 79 3.63 6.60 -24.26
CA GLY A 79 2.47 5.80 -23.88
C GLY A 79 2.70 4.29 -23.98
N ASP A 80 3.80 3.83 -24.58
CA ASP A 80 4.16 2.41 -24.58
C ASP A 80 4.50 1.95 -23.16
N TYR A 81 4.03 0.75 -22.79
CA TYR A 81 4.33 0.15 -21.51
C TYR A 81 4.31 -1.38 -21.57
N PHE A 82 4.94 -1.98 -20.58
CA PHE A 82 4.93 -3.41 -20.32
C PHE A 82 4.85 -3.67 -18.83
N GLU A 83 4.02 -4.62 -18.44
CA GLU A 83 3.79 -4.96 -17.04
C GLU A 83 3.69 -6.47 -16.86
N PHE A 84 4.37 -6.99 -15.86
CA PHE A 84 4.30 -8.39 -15.48
C PHE A 84 4.30 -8.56 -13.96
N THR A 85 3.88 -9.73 -13.51
CA THR A 85 3.95 -10.13 -12.11
C THR A 85 4.89 -11.31 -11.93
N VAL A 86 5.45 -11.43 -10.73
CA VAL A 86 6.26 -12.58 -10.30
C VAL A 86 5.98 -12.85 -8.83
N ASP A 87 5.90 -14.11 -8.47
CA ASP A 87 5.69 -14.54 -7.11
C ASP A 87 7.02 -14.78 -6.40
N ALA A 88 7.18 -14.21 -5.19
CA ALA A 88 8.20 -14.61 -4.22
C ALA A 88 7.58 -15.63 -3.29
N VAL A 89 8.10 -16.86 -3.31
CA VAL A 89 7.58 -18.02 -2.59
C VAL A 89 8.54 -18.38 -1.46
N ASN A 90 8.04 -18.53 -0.24
CA ASN A 90 8.77 -19.13 0.87
C ASN A 90 8.29 -20.58 1.07
N ASP A 91 8.91 -21.55 0.41
CA ASP A 91 8.64 -22.98 0.56
C ASP A 91 9.51 -23.62 1.68
N GLY A 92 10.07 -22.77 2.51
CA GLY A 92 10.87 -23.15 3.69
C GLY A 92 10.02 -23.34 4.94
N THR A 93 10.71 -23.53 6.05
CA THR A 93 10.13 -23.63 7.41
C THR A 93 10.55 -22.45 8.30
N ILE A 94 11.30 -21.49 7.74
CA ILE A 94 11.82 -20.33 8.43
C ILE A 94 11.24 -19.08 7.77
N ASP A 95 10.73 -18.16 8.57
CA ASP A 95 10.21 -16.87 8.10
C ASP A 95 11.35 -16.02 7.54
N GLY A 96 11.12 -15.45 6.36
CA GLY A 96 12.01 -14.52 5.71
C GLY A 96 11.58 -13.08 5.97
N MET A 97 12.54 -12.19 6.19
CA MET A 97 12.31 -10.77 6.34
C MET A 97 13.09 -10.00 5.28
N ILE A 98 12.48 -9.03 4.64
CA ILE A 98 13.13 -8.17 3.66
C ILE A 98 14.16 -7.29 4.37
N SER A 99 15.44 -7.44 4.02
CA SER A 99 16.53 -6.62 4.56
C SER A 99 16.97 -5.51 3.64
N ALA A 100 16.72 -5.64 2.34
CA ALA A 100 17.02 -4.61 1.35
C ALA A 100 16.14 -4.74 0.10
N VAL A 101 15.77 -3.60 -0.46
CA VAL A 101 15.13 -3.46 -1.77
C VAL A 101 16.02 -2.59 -2.63
N SER A 102 16.39 -3.04 -3.82
CA SER A 102 17.28 -2.34 -4.73
C SER A 102 16.68 -2.25 -6.12
N ASN A 103 16.60 -1.05 -6.66
CA ASN A 103 16.20 -0.77 -8.04
C ASN A 103 17.37 -0.08 -8.76
N LYS A 104 17.83 -0.64 -9.87
CA LYS A 104 18.96 -0.11 -10.61
C LYS A 104 18.65 0.19 -12.05
N LEU A 105 19.23 1.26 -12.56
CA LEU A 105 19.30 1.63 -13.95
C LEU A 105 20.76 1.60 -14.39
N ASN A 106 21.09 0.79 -15.40
CA ASN A 106 22.43 0.59 -15.90
C ASN A 106 23.46 0.27 -14.78
N GLY A 107 23.05 -0.54 -13.81
CA GLY A 107 23.87 -0.98 -12.68
C GLY A 107 24.00 0.01 -11.52
N THR A 108 23.39 1.20 -11.61
CA THR A 108 23.42 2.23 -10.56
C THR A 108 22.05 2.32 -9.89
N GLU A 109 22.02 2.49 -8.55
CA GLU A 109 20.77 2.70 -7.81
C GLU A 109 19.98 3.88 -8.38
N ILE A 110 18.67 3.68 -8.55
CA ILE A 110 17.78 4.70 -9.10
C ILE A 110 17.47 5.72 -8.00
N THR A 111 18.06 6.91 -8.13
CA THR A 111 17.66 8.08 -7.34
C THR A 111 16.70 8.98 -8.12
N THR A 112 16.85 9.02 -9.43
CA THR A 112 15.99 9.74 -10.37
C THR A 112 15.92 8.96 -11.69
N LEU A 113 14.72 8.88 -12.26
CA LEU A 113 14.52 8.31 -13.59
C LEU A 113 14.68 9.38 -14.66
N PRO A 114 15.09 9.03 -15.89
CA PRO A 114 14.95 9.90 -17.04
C PRO A 114 13.51 10.40 -17.18
N ASN A 115 13.32 11.66 -17.57
CA ASN A 115 11.99 12.28 -17.63
C ASN A 115 10.98 11.51 -18.48
N TYR A 116 11.45 10.78 -19.49
CA TYR A 116 10.63 9.98 -20.40
C TYR A 116 10.28 8.58 -19.88
N LEU A 117 10.95 8.09 -18.83
CA LEU A 117 10.80 6.71 -18.35
C LEU A 117 9.91 6.63 -17.11
N GLU A 118 9.01 5.64 -17.11
CA GLU A 118 8.32 5.12 -15.94
C GLU A 118 8.93 3.76 -15.59
N TYR A 119 9.28 3.57 -14.33
CA TYR A 119 9.67 2.28 -13.78
C TYR A 119 9.19 2.18 -12.35
N SER A 120 8.49 1.11 -12.05
CA SER A 120 8.04 0.83 -10.68
C SER A 120 8.07 -0.66 -10.41
N VAL A 121 8.39 -0.99 -9.16
CA VAL A 121 8.21 -2.31 -8.59
C VAL A 121 7.43 -2.15 -7.29
N SER A 122 6.37 -2.91 -7.16
CA SER A 122 5.44 -2.84 -6.04
C SER A 122 4.88 -4.24 -5.74
N TYR A 123 4.18 -4.38 -4.65
CA TYR A 123 3.25 -5.52 -4.51
C TYR A 123 2.15 -5.45 -5.58
N SER A 124 1.45 -6.55 -5.82
CA SER A 124 0.42 -6.64 -6.87
C SER A 124 -0.70 -5.62 -6.72
N ASP A 125 -0.99 -5.17 -5.50
CA ASP A 125 -1.97 -4.13 -5.16
C ASP A 125 -1.45 -2.69 -5.31
N GLY A 126 -0.17 -2.52 -5.72
CA GLY A 126 0.46 -1.24 -5.93
C GLY A 126 1.13 -0.62 -4.70
N VAL A 127 1.14 -1.31 -3.58
CA VAL A 127 1.89 -0.88 -2.39
C VAL A 127 3.39 -1.03 -2.65
N THR A 128 4.17 -0.04 -2.22
CA THR A 128 5.63 -0.08 -2.32
C THR A 128 6.19 -1.19 -1.42
N ILE A 129 7.13 -1.97 -1.93
CA ILE A 129 7.84 -3.00 -1.17
C ILE A 129 8.66 -2.32 -0.08
N GLN A 130 8.55 -2.82 1.16
CA GLN A 130 9.17 -2.23 2.34
C GLN A 130 10.19 -3.17 2.98
N GLU A 131 11.29 -2.60 3.47
CA GLU A 131 12.21 -3.33 4.35
C GLU A 131 11.49 -3.71 5.66
N ASN A 132 11.97 -4.77 6.30
CA ASN A 132 11.39 -5.39 7.49
C ASN A 132 9.99 -5.99 7.29
N HIS A 133 9.50 -6.07 6.05
CA HIS A 133 8.31 -6.86 5.77
C HIS A 133 8.63 -8.35 5.83
N MET A 134 7.72 -9.15 6.42
CA MET A 134 7.94 -10.58 6.65
C MET A 134 7.16 -11.42 5.66
N LEU A 135 7.87 -12.34 5.01
CA LEU A 135 7.31 -13.43 4.21
C LEU A 135 7.33 -14.69 5.06
N GLU A 136 6.21 -15.03 5.67
CA GLU A 136 6.11 -16.19 6.56
C GLU A 136 6.37 -17.51 5.82
N ALA A 137 6.79 -18.52 6.56
CA ALA A 137 6.99 -19.89 6.02
C ALA A 137 5.70 -20.41 5.37
N GLY A 138 5.80 -20.90 4.15
CA GLY A 138 4.66 -21.38 3.36
C GLY A 138 3.82 -20.30 2.69
N GLN A 139 4.20 -19.03 2.77
CA GLN A 139 3.49 -17.92 2.13
C GLN A 139 4.10 -17.52 0.80
N THR A 140 3.30 -16.82 0.01
CA THR A 140 3.67 -16.29 -1.30
C THR A 140 3.23 -14.83 -1.39
N GLU A 141 4.11 -13.98 -1.92
CA GLU A 141 3.80 -12.59 -2.24
C GLU A 141 4.05 -12.31 -3.72
N THR A 142 3.12 -11.60 -4.34
CA THR A 142 3.20 -11.26 -5.76
C THR A 142 3.73 -9.85 -5.94
N TYR A 143 4.85 -9.72 -6.64
CA TYR A 143 5.42 -8.45 -7.08
C TYR A 143 4.96 -8.11 -8.48
N LYS A 144 4.72 -6.83 -8.72
CA LYS A 144 4.37 -6.26 -10.01
C LYS A 144 5.48 -5.33 -10.49
N VAL A 145 5.97 -5.58 -11.67
CA VAL A 145 6.97 -4.76 -12.36
C VAL A 145 6.32 -4.06 -13.54
N ARG A 146 6.44 -2.74 -13.59
CA ARG A 146 5.96 -1.92 -14.70
C ARG A 146 7.11 -1.08 -15.25
N VAL A 147 7.27 -1.09 -16.55
CA VAL A 147 8.15 -0.18 -17.30
C VAL A 147 7.34 0.49 -18.41
N GLY A 148 7.51 1.79 -18.58
CA GLY A 148 6.73 2.54 -19.56
C GLY A 148 7.46 3.77 -20.08
N TYR A 149 7.06 4.18 -21.27
CA TYR A 149 7.43 5.46 -21.88
C TYR A 149 6.31 6.44 -21.55
N LYS A 150 6.60 7.46 -20.74
CA LYS A 150 5.58 8.42 -20.30
C LYS A 150 4.81 8.98 -21.49
N LYS A 151 3.49 9.05 -21.36
CA LYS A 151 2.60 9.55 -22.41
C LYS A 151 2.67 11.08 -22.55
N ASP A 152 2.72 11.77 -21.40
CA ASP A 152 2.64 13.23 -21.33
C ASP A 152 4.04 13.83 -21.15
N ILE A 153 4.84 13.76 -22.22
CA ILE A 153 6.20 14.32 -22.26
C ILE A 153 6.32 15.43 -23.28
N THR A 154 7.19 16.40 -22.99
CA THR A 154 7.50 17.46 -23.94
C THR A 154 8.58 17.05 -24.90
N LYS A 155 8.69 17.77 -26.05
CA LYS A 155 9.76 17.53 -27.03
C LYS A 155 11.16 17.59 -26.41
N ASN A 156 11.33 18.36 -25.36
CA ASN A 156 12.64 18.53 -24.70
C ASN A 156 13.01 17.33 -23.80
N ASP A 157 12.04 16.53 -23.42
CA ASP A 157 12.24 15.34 -22.58
C ASP A 157 12.47 14.08 -23.42
N LEU A 158 12.24 14.15 -24.75
CA LEU A 158 12.46 13.02 -25.64
C LEU A 158 13.97 12.73 -25.76
N PRO A 159 14.38 11.45 -25.72
CA PRO A 159 15.74 11.06 -26.01
C PRO A 159 16.06 11.39 -27.46
N SER A 160 17.24 11.99 -27.71
CA SER A 160 17.68 12.38 -29.06
C SER A 160 18.15 11.19 -29.91
N THR A 161 18.42 10.05 -29.29
CA THR A 161 18.87 8.80 -29.92
C THR A 161 18.24 7.64 -29.20
N GLU A 162 18.22 6.47 -29.85
CA GLU A 162 17.83 5.22 -29.22
C GLU A 162 18.64 4.99 -27.94
N GLN A 163 17.96 4.59 -26.85
CA GLN A 163 18.54 4.34 -25.55
C GLN A 163 18.37 2.87 -25.16
N THR A 164 19.45 2.21 -24.78
CA THR A 164 19.37 0.91 -24.14
C THR A 164 19.44 1.09 -22.63
N LEU A 165 18.37 0.76 -21.91
CA LEU A 165 18.26 0.93 -20.48
C LEU A 165 18.20 -0.45 -19.83
N ASN A 166 19.19 -0.79 -19.01
CA ASN A 166 19.22 -2.03 -18.25
C ASN A 166 18.61 -1.77 -16.88
N LEU A 167 17.37 -2.19 -16.69
CA LEU A 167 16.65 -2.11 -15.42
C LEU A 167 16.83 -3.41 -14.64
N SER A 168 17.08 -3.32 -13.35
CA SER A 168 17.09 -4.46 -12.45
C SER A 168 16.43 -4.14 -11.13
N PHE A 169 15.81 -5.16 -10.57
CA PHE A 169 15.17 -5.15 -9.26
C PHE A 169 15.70 -6.35 -8.46
N SER A 170 15.95 -6.12 -7.19
CA SER A 170 16.29 -7.21 -6.27
C SER A 170 15.66 -6.97 -4.89
N VAL A 171 15.21 -8.06 -4.29
CA VAL A 171 14.80 -8.12 -2.89
C VAL A 171 15.72 -9.08 -2.17
N THR A 172 16.31 -8.64 -1.08
CA THR A 172 17.16 -9.49 -0.24
C THR A 172 16.36 -9.90 0.99
N TYR A 173 16.22 -11.20 1.17
CA TYR A 173 15.62 -11.79 2.36
C TYR A 173 16.71 -12.26 3.32
N ILE A 174 16.49 -12.06 4.60
CA ILE A 174 17.26 -12.65 5.70
C ILE A 174 16.31 -13.45 6.58
N GLN A 175 16.84 -14.35 7.40
CA GLN A 175 16.04 -14.99 8.44
C GLN A 175 15.44 -13.91 9.36
N SER A 176 14.16 -14.05 9.67
CA SER A 176 13.47 -13.15 10.59
C SER A 176 14.19 -13.08 11.94
N ASP A 177 14.51 -11.86 12.39
CA ASP A 177 15.09 -11.63 13.71
C ASP A 177 13.96 -11.28 14.69
N THR A 178 13.88 -12.00 15.80
CA THR A 178 12.87 -11.77 16.85
C THR A 178 12.98 -10.38 17.51
N ASN A 179 14.09 -9.67 17.32
CA ASN A 179 14.28 -8.31 17.83
C ASN A 179 13.77 -7.22 16.89
N VAL A 180 13.44 -7.56 15.63
CA VAL A 180 12.88 -6.62 14.65
C VAL A 180 11.37 -6.79 14.63
N VAL A 181 10.65 -5.69 14.80
CA VAL A 181 9.19 -5.70 14.67
C VAL A 181 8.87 -5.72 13.17
N PRO A 182 8.20 -6.76 12.67
CA PRO A 182 7.83 -6.83 11.25
C PRO A 182 6.93 -5.65 10.87
N VAL A 183 7.17 -5.11 9.69
CA VAL A 183 6.28 -4.12 9.08
C VAL A 183 5.18 -4.89 8.35
N PRO A 184 3.93 -4.83 8.81
CA PRO A 184 2.84 -5.51 8.14
C PRO A 184 2.56 -4.88 6.78
N HIS A 185 2.16 -5.72 5.82
CA HIS A 185 1.71 -5.23 4.53
C HIS A 185 0.46 -4.37 4.71
N PRO A 186 0.44 -3.12 4.21
CA PRO A 186 -0.74 -2.28 4.30
C PRO A 186 -1.91 -2.89 3.51
N GLU A 187 -3.08 -2.95 4.12
CA GLU A 187 -4.30 -3.37 3.42
C GLU A 187 -4.80 -2.22 2.52
N ILE A 188 -4.99 -2.49 1.23
CA ILE A 188 -5.62 -1.56 0.31
C ILE A 188 -7.06 -2.00 0.07
N VAL A 189 -8.00 -1.13 0.38
CA VAL A 189 -9.43 -1.40 0.18
C VAL A 189 -10.12 -0.26 -0.54
N TYR A 190 -11.22 -0.59 -1.20
CA TYR A 190 -12.07 0.34 -1.94
C TYR A 190 -13.45 0.39 -1.29
N THR A 191 -14.05 1.57 -1.24
CA THR A 191 -15.39 1.75 -0.69
C THR A 191 -16.22 2.66 -1.59
N VAL A 192 -17.53 2.47 -1.51
CA VAL A 192 -18.53 3.27 -2.22
C VAL A 192 -19.61 3.73 -1.25
N ASN A 193 -19.20 4.17 -0.09
CA ASN A 193 -20.09 4.49 1.03
C ASN A 193 -21.14 5.52 0.62
N LYS A 194 -22.40 5.13 0.69
CA LYS A 194 -23.49 6.06 0.52
C LYS A 194 -23.57 7.00 1.73
N TYR A 195 -23.46 8.30 1.48
CA TYR A 195 -23.69 9.30 2.52
C TYR A 195 -25.18 9.51 2.74
N ASN A 196 -25.63 9.35 3.99
CA ASN A 196 -27.00 9.66 4.37
C ASN A 196 -27.06 11.04 5.02
N SER A 197 -27.44 12.04 4.24
CA SER A 197 -27.59 13.43 4.71
C SER A 197 -28.70 13.61 5.76
N SER A 198 -29.63 12.65 5.86
CA SER A 198 -30.72 12.65 6.84
C SER A 198 -30.33 11.99 8.16
N ALA A 199 -29.11 11.43 8.27
CA ALA A 199 -28.66 10.84 9.53
C ALA A 199 -28.40 11.94 10.57
N THR A 200 -28.87 11.70 11.79
CA THR A 200 -28.70 12.62 12.93
C THR A 200 -27.20 12.83 13.28
N ASN A 201 -26.35 11.92 12.86
CA ASN A 201 -24.90 12.04 12.98
C ASN A 201 -24.21 11.50 11.72
N PRO A 202 -23.94 12.35 10.72
CA PRO A 202 -23.30 11.95 9.47
C PRO A 202 -21.91 11.33 9.65
N LYS A 203 -21.26 11.48 10.81
CA LYS A 203 -19.96 10.86 11.14
C LYS A 203 -20.00 9.32 11.03
N TYR A 204 -21.13 8.69 11.30
CA TYR A 204 -21.24 7.23 11.27
C TYR A 204 -21.17 6.60 9.86
N ASN A 205 -21.33 7.41 8.82
CA ASN A 205 -21.26 6.97 7.42
C ASN A 205 -19.94 7.37 6.75
N ALA A 206 -18.96 7.80 7.51
CA ALA A 206 -17.66 8.24 7.00
C ALA A 206 -16.53 7.31 7.48
N VAL A 207 -15.51 7.16 6.64
CA VAL A 207 -14.22 6.58 7.02
C VAL A 207 -13.32 7.70 7.51
N TRP A 208 -12.72 7.53 8.68
CA TRP A 208 -11.91 8.56 9.32
C TRP A 208 -10.43 8.23 9.24
N LEU A 209 -9.61 9.20 8.83
CA LEU A 209 -8.15 9.11 8.91
C LEU A 209 -7.70 9.01 10.36
N ASN A 210 -6.67 8.19 10.59
CA ASN A 210 -6.08 7.89 11.90
C ASN A 210 -7.06 7.23 12.89
N GLN A 211 -8.10 6.58 12.37
CA GLN A 211 -9.04 5.78 13.17
C GLN A 211 -9.17 4.37 12.59
N ALA A 212 -9.69 3.45 13.42
CA ALA A 212 -9.97 2.09 12.97
C ALA A 212 -11.00 2.10 11.82
N PHE A 213 -10.79 1.24 10.83
CA PHE A 213 -11.73 1.12 9.72
C PHE A 213 -13.09 0.62 10.23
N PRO A 214 -14.21 1.31 9.90
CA PRO A 214 -15.52 0.96 10.42
C PRO A 214 -16.00 -0.42 9.92
N THR A 215 -16.38 -1.31 10.83
CA THR A 215 -16.89 -2.66 10.49
C THR A 215 -18.23 -2.63 9.75
N SER A 216 -18.97 -1.52 9.82
CA SER A 216 -20.24 -1.32 9.14
C SER A 216 -20.10 -0.96 7.65
N ILE A 217 -18.90 -0.68 7.18
CA ILE A 217 -18.64 -0.28 5.80
C ILE A 217 -18.06 -1.47 5.04
N THR A 218 -18.70 -1.78 3.90
CA THR A 218 -18.24 -2.87 3.03
C THR A 218 -16.92 -2.51 2.36
N LYS A 219 -15.94 -3.40 2.49
CA LYS A 219 -14.67 -3.35 1.78
C LYS A 219 -14.79 -4.08 0.45
N TYR A 220 -14.18 -3.54 -0.59
CA TYR A 220 -13.97 -4.17 -1.88
C TYR A 220 -12.46 -4.27 -2.13
N ASN A 221 -12.02 -5.37 -2.73
CA ASN A 221 -10.58 -5.61 -2.95
C ASN A 221 -10.08 -4.99 -4.26
N THR A 222 -10.99 -4.67 -5.17
CA THR A 222 -10.65 -4.10 -6.48
C THR A 222 -11.53 -2.90 -6.83
N PRO A 223 -11.03 -1.96 -7.67
CA PRO A 223 -11.84 -0.88 -8.24
C PRO A 223 -13.07 -1.39 -8.98
N SER A 224 -12.95 -2.49 -9.71
CA SER A 224 -14.06 -3.07 -10.49
C SER A 224 -15.20 -3.54 -9.61
N GLU A 225 -14.91 -4.17 -8.47
CA GLU A 225 -15.93 -4.56 -7.49
C GLU A 225 -16.63 -3.34 -6.89
N ALA A 226 -15.88 -2.29 -6.54
CA ALA A 226 -16.44 -1.06 -6.02
C ALA A 226 -17.37 -0.38 -7.03
N LEU A 227 -16.96 -0.27 -8.30
CA LEU A 227 -17.79 0.28 -9.38
C LEU A 227 -19.04 -0.58 -9.66
N ALA A 228 -18.92 -1.91 -9.62
CA ALA A 228 -20.06 -2.80 -9.77
C ALA A 228 -21.08 -2.62 -8.63
N ALA A 229 -20.62 -2.41 -7.40
CA ALA A 229 -21.48 -2.13 -6.26
C ALA A 229 -22.25 -0.80 -6.40
N ILE A 230 -21.62 0.23 -6.98
CA ILE A 230 -22.31 1.50 -7.31
C ILE A 230 -23.45 1.24 -8.30
N LYS A 231 -23.20 0.50 -9.38
CA LYS A 231 -24.21 0.18 -10.41
C LYS A 231 -25.40 -0.58 -9.82
N THR A 232 -25.16 -1.45 -8.86
CA THR A 232 -26.24 -2.19 -8.17
C THR A 232 -27.06 -1.29 -7.25
N ALA A 233 -26.43 -0.32 -6.59
CA ALA A 233 -27.06 0.55 -5.60
C ALA A 233 -27.67 1.84 -6.18
N SER A 234 -27.29 2.22 -7.40
CA SER A 234 -27.71 3.47 -8.04
C SER A 234 -28.12 3.23 -9.50
N THR A 235 -29.06 4.03 -9.99
CA THR A 235 -29.42 4.09 -11.42
C THR A 235 -28.42 4.88 -12.24
N LYS A 236 -27.43 5.50 -11.60
CA LYS A 236 -26.40 6.31 -12.25
C LYS A 236 -25.09 5.55 -12.35
N ASP A 237 -24.42 5.69 -13.47
CA ASP A 237 -23.05 5.22 -13.67
C ASP A 237 -22.10 6.27 -13.11
N LEU A 238 -21.64 6.09 -11.88
CA LEU A 238 -20.76 7.02 -11.19
C LEU A 238 -19.30 6.52 -11.30
N PRO A 239 -18.43 7.23 -12.03
CA PRO A 239 -17.08 6.76 -12.32
C PRO A 239 -16.08 7.08 -11.20
N PHE A 240 -16.50 7.09 -9.95
CA PHE A 240 -15.62 7.41 -8.82
C PHE A 240 -15.96 6.61 -7.57
N TYR A 241 -14.94 6.39 -6.75
CA TYR A 241 -14.98 5.63 -5.50
C TYR A 241 -13.88 6.13 -4.55
N LEU A 242 -13.84 5.59 -3.33
CA LEU A 242 -12.76 5.84 -2.38
C LEU A 242 -11.80 4.66 -2.32
N LYS A 243 -10.53 4.96 -2.22
CA LYS A 243 -9.45 4.02 -1.90
C LYS A 243 -8.88 4.38 -0.54
N HIS A 244 -8.59 3.37 0.27
CA HIS A 244 -8.00 3.54 1.59
C HIS A 244 -6.78 2.65 1.75
N LYS A 245 -5.74 3.19 2.40
CA LYS A 245 -4.62 2.43 2.93
C LYS A 245 -4.85 2.21 4.42
N ILE A 246 -4.76 0.95 4.85
CA ILE A 246 -4.99 0.55 6.24
C ILE A 246 -3.72 -0.11 6.75
N GLU A 247 -3.19 0.39 7.84
CA GLU A 247 -2.03 -0.16 8.52
C GLU A 247 -2.44 -0.51 9.96
N ASN A 248 -2.22 -1.76 10.36
CA ASN A 248 -2.63 -2.25 11.68
C ASN A 248 -4.12 -1.98 12.01
N GLY A 249 -4.99 -2.07 11.00
CA GLY A 249 -6.42 -1.79 11.15
C GLY A 249 -6.78 -0.30 11.22
N ILE A 250 -5.81 0.60 11.15
CA ILE A 250 -5.98 2.06 11.18
C ILE A 250 -5.90 2.63 9.76
N VAL A 251 -6.81 3.49 9.39
CA VAL A 251 -6.80 4.18 8.10
C VAL A 251 -5.71 5.26 8.11
N THR A 252 -4.65 5.05 7.35
CA THR A 252 -3.52 6.00 7.27
C THR A 252 -3.65 6.97 6.11
N GLU A 253 -4.31 6.54 5.02
CA GLU A 253 -4.50 7.37 3.83
C GLU A 253 -5.88 7.12 3.23
N SER A 254 -6.45 8.17 2.64
CA SER A 254 -7.69 8.08 1.87
C SER A 254 -7.56 8.88 0.57
N TYR A 255 -8.06 8.29 -0.50
CA TYR A 255 -8.01 8.84 -1.83
C TYR A 255 -9.41 8.88 -2.44
N VAL A 256 -9.66 9.90 -3.23
CA VAL A 256 -10.73 9.88 -4.23
C VAL A 256 -10.14 9.36 -5.53
N GLU A 257 -10.68 8.31 -6.09
CA GLU A 257 -10.33 7.86 -7.43
C GLU A 257 -11.51 8.07 -8.38
N PHE A 258 -11.23 8.59 -9.57
CA PHE A 258 -12.22 8.73 -10.61
C PHE A 258 -11.69 8.18 -11.94
N VAL A 259 -12.59 7.60 -12.72
CA VAL A 259 -12.27 6.92 -13.97
C VAL A 259 -12.81 7.74 -15.13
N VAL A 260 -11.93 8.17 -16.02
CA VAL A 260 -12.32 8.67 -17.33
C VAL A 260 -12.30 7.48 -18.29
N THR A 261 -13.47 7.04 -18.73
CA THR A 261 -13.57 5.93 -19.69
C THR A 261 -13.19 6.38 -21.09
N GLU A 262 -12.87 5.45 -21.98
CA GLU A 262 -12.63 5.75 -23.40
C GLU A 262 -13.86 6.44 -24.04
N GLU A 263 -15.07 6.02 -23.69
CA GLU A 263 -16.30 6.65 -24.15
C GLU A 263 -16.43 8.11 -23.68
N MET A 264 -16.08 8.37 -22.42
CA MET A 264 -16.05 9.75 -21.88
C MET A 264 -15.00 10.61 -22.58
N ALA A 265 -13.82 10.06 -22.84
CA ALA A 265 -12.75 10.77 -23.57
C ALA A 265 -13.15 11.07 -25.01
N GLN A 266 -13.81 10.14 -25.69
CA GLN A 266 -14.32 10.33 -27.06
C GLN A 266 -15.48 11.33 -27.11
N SER A 267 -16.41 11.26 -26.16
CA SER A 267 -17.56 12.16 -26.08
C SER A 267 -17.19 13.58 -25.67
N ASN A 268 -16.09 13.75 -24.94
CA ASN A 268 -15.61 15.02 -24.41
C ASN A 268 -14.20 15.28 -24.92
N SER A 269 -14.10 15.74 -26.16
CA SER A 269 -12.82 15.99 -26.85
C SER A 269 -11.78 16.64 -25.94
N GLY A 270 -10.66 15.95 -25.75
CA GLY A 270 -9.53 16.38 -24.93
C GLY A 270 -9.50 15.87 -23.48
N MET A 271 -10.52 15.17 -22.98
CA MET A 271 -10.34 14.34 -21.78
C MET A 271 -9.45 13.15 -22.10
N VAL A 272 -8.69 12.70 -21.11
CA VAL A 272 -7.75 11.57 -21.28
C VAL A 272 -8.29 10.38 -20.47
N ALA A 273 -8.46 9.24 -21.13
CA ALA A 273 -8.93 8.02 -20.47
C ALA A 273 -7.90 7.51 -19.47
N GLY A 274 -8.37 7.03 -18.33
CA GLY A 274 -7.53 6.51 -17.24
C GLY A 274 -8.19 6.59 -15.87
N THR A 275 -7.51 6.06 -14.88
CA THR A 275 -7.89 6.20 -13.46
C THR A 275 -7.00 7.26 -12.80
N TYR A 276 -7.62 8.23 -12.18
CA TYR A 276 -6.96 9.38 -11.56
C TYR A 276 -7.19 9.38 -10.07
N THR A 277 -6.11 9.49 -9.32
CA THR A 277 -6.10 9.41 -7.85
C THR A 277 -5.85 10.80 -7.27
N LEU A 278 -6.73 11.23 -6.35
CA LEU A 278 -6.56 12.45 -5.58
C LEU A 278 -6.42 12.08 -4.11
N ARG A 279 -5.25 12.37 -3.54
CA ARG A 279 -4.97 12.10 -2.12
C ARG A 279 -5.50 13.21 -1.24
N GLY A 280 -6.32 12.83 -0.25
CA GLY A 280 -6.78 13.74 0.80
C GLY A 280 -5.86 13.72 2.02
N GLU A 281 -5.90 14.77 2.79
CA GLU A 281 -5.09 14.94 4.00
C GLU A 281 -5.89 15.58 5.14
N LYS A 282 -5.67 15.09 6.38
CA LYS A 282 -6.24 15.70 7.59
C LYS A 282 -5.33 16.85 8.06
N THR A 283 -5.82 18.07 8.03
CA THR A 283 -5.10 19.26 8.49
C THR A 283 -5.88 20.06 9.55
N TYR A 284 -7.10 19.65 9.84
CA TYR A 284 -7.97 20.25 10.84
C TYR A 284 -8.67 19.19 11.68
N ASP A 285 -8.79 19.40 12.97
CA ASP A 285 -9.54 18.54 13.87
C ASP A 285 -10.85 19.22 14.27
N SER A 286 -11.97 18.69 13.78
CA SER A 286 -13.29 19.20 14.08
C SER A 286 -13.71 18.99 15.53
N ASP A 287 -13.19 17.98 16.21
CA ASP A 287 -13.57 17.66 17.60
C ASP A 287 -12.94 18.65 18.58
N THR A 288 -11.75 19.13 18.28
CA THR A 288 -11.05 20.17 19.04
C THR A 288 -11.22 21.57 18.43
N SER A 289 -11.77 21.68 17.23
CA SER A 289 -11.87 22.93 16.44
C SER A 289 -10.52 23.59 16.22
N THR A 290 -9.47 22.78 16.04
CA THR A 290 -8.09 23.26 15.89
C THR A 290 -7.48 22.85 14.56
N TRP A 291 -6.61 23.72 14.03
CA TRP A 291 -5.75 23.34 12.93
C TRP A 291 -4.59 22.51 13.46
N LEU A 292 -4.35 21.37 12.82
CA LEU A 292 -3.21 20.50 13.14
C LEU A 292 -1.89 21.03 12.56
N VAL A 293 -1.98 22.04 11.70
CA VAL A 293 -0.89 22.68 10.97
C VAL A 293 -1.02 24.20 11.06
N ASP A 294 0.05 24.93 10.80
CA ASP A 294 0.03 26.39 10.82
C ASP A 294 -0.75 27.00 9.64
N GLU A 295 -0.97 28.32 9.69
CA GLU A 295 -1.76 29.03 8.67
C GLU A 295 -1.09 29.07 7.28
N SER A 296 0.22 28.97 7.21
CA SER A 296 0.97 28.99 5.96
C SER A 296 1.06 27.62 5.28
N TYR A 297 0.63 26.55 5.97
CA TYR A 297 0.70 25.20 5.47
C TYR A 297 -0.12 25.01 4.20
N ILE A 298 0.50 24.39 3.21
CA ILE A 298 -0.11 23.91 1.98
C ILE A 298 0.14 22.40 1.90
N SER A 299 -0.90 21.60 1.70
CA SER A 299 -0.78 20.15 1.55
C SER A 299 0.26 19.79 0.50
N PRO A 300 1.20 18.89 0.81
CA PRO A 300 2.21 18.42 -0.15
C PRO A 300 1.58 17.71 -1.35
N TYR A 301 0.32 17.30 -1.25
CA TYR A 301 -0.42 16.62 -2.32
C TYR A 301 -1.15 17.58 -3.25
N TYR A 302 -1.21 18.87 -2.91
CA TYR A 302 -1.97 19.86 -3.70
C TYR A 302 -1.52 19.90 -5.17
N GLU A 303 -0.23 20.05 -5.42
CA GLU A 303 0.29 20.13 -6.79
C GLU A 303 0.18 18.77 -7.52
N THR A 304 0.43 17.64 -6.87
CA THR A 304 0.26 16.32 -7.47
C THR A 304 -1.19 16.08 -7.88
N ASN A 305 -2.13 16.40 -7.01
CA ASN A 305 -3.56 16.32 -7.32
C ASN A 305 -3.96 17.24 -8.47
N LYS A 306 -3.43 18.46 -8.49
CA LYS A 306 -3.65 19.44 -9.55
C LYS A 306 -3.19 18.91 -10.91
N GLU A 307 -2.02 18.30 -10.99
CA GLU A 307 -1.51 17.69 -12.23
C GLU A 307 -2.37 16.49 -12.68
N ALA A 308 -2.81 15.65 -11.76
CA ALA A 308 -3.74 14.55 -12.08
C ALA A 308 -5.06 15.09 -12.67
N ILE A 309 -5.63 16.14 -12.08
CA ILE A 309 -6.85 16.77 -12.57
C ILE A 309 -6.61 17.42 -13.94
N LYS A 310 -5.52 18.18 -14.13
CA LYS A 310 -5.15 18.77 -15.41
C LYS A 310 -5.08 17.74 -16.53
N THR A 311 -4.41 16.61 -16.26
CA THR A 311 -4.27 15.52 -17.22
C THR A 311 -5.63 14.94 -17.58
N ALA A 312 -6.43 14.54 -16.58
CA ALA A 312 -7.74 13.95 -16.78
C ALA A 312 -8.67 14.82 -17.65
N PHE A 313 -8.67 16.14 -17.39
CA PHE A 313 -9.56 17.09 -18.03
C PHE A 313 -8.97 17.71 -19.30
N GLY A 314 -7.79 17.28 -19.75
CA GLY A 314 -7.14 17.74 -20.96
C GLY A 314 -6.79 19.23 -20.94
N TYR A 315 -6.28 19.72 -19.81
CA TYR A 315 -5.91 21.12 -19.60
C TYR A 315 -4.96 21.66 -20.70
N ALA A 316 -4.02 20.84 -21.14
CA ALA A 316 -3.06 21.24 -22.17
C ALA A 316 -3.71 21.61 -23.51
N THR A 317 -4.85 20.98 -23.86
CA THR A 317 -5.60 21.24 -25.10
C THR A 317 -6.75 22.24 -24.90
N ASN A 318 -7.30 22.31 -23.70
CA ASN A 318 -8.42 23.18 -23.36
C ASN A 318 -8.31 23.74 -21.95
N PRO A 319 -7.48 24.78 -21.72
CA PRO A 319 -7.27 25.36 -20.39
C PRO A 319 -8.54 25.98 -19.76
N SER A 320 -9.53 26.36 -20.59
CA SER A 320 -10.77 27.00 -20.10
C SER A 320 -11.66 26.07 -19.25
N ARG A 321 -11.39 24.76 -19.25
CA ARG A 321 -12.09 23.76 -18.43
C ARG A 321 -11.74 23.86 -16.95
N CYS A 322 -10.63 24.50 -16.64
CA CYS A 322 -10.07 24.55 -15.31
C CYS A 322 -9.90 25.99 -14.84
N SER A 323 -9.96 26.16 -13.54
CA SER A 323 -9.69 27.43 -12.87
C SER A 323 -8.96 27.21 -11.55
N GLU A 324 -8.18 28.21 -11.15
CA GLU A 324 -7.55 28.24 -9.84
C GLU A 324 -7.95 29.56 -9.16
N TYR A 325 -8.37 29.47 -7.91
CA TYR A 325 -8.80 30.63 -7.14
C TYR A 325 -8.44 30.45 -5.65
N GLY A 326 -8.47 31.57 -4.90
CA GLY A 326 -8.05 31.59 -3.50
C GLY A 326 -6.54 31.79 -3.34
N THR A 327 -6.09 31.87 -2.10
CA THR A 327 -4.67 32.04 -1.73
C THR A 327 -4.34 31.22 -0.49
N GLY A 328 -3.07 30.82 -0.34
CA GLY A 328 -2.63 29.99 0.79
C GLY A 328 -3.46 28.72 0.90
N ARG A 329 -3.88 28.34 2.10
CA ARG A 329 -4.72 27.15 2.35
C ARG A 329 -6.07 27.14 1.65
N SER A 330 -6.59 28.31 1.25
CA SER A 330 -7.84 28.40 0.50
C SER A 330 -7.68 28.25 -1.00
N SER A 331 -6.44 28.13 -1.50
CA SER A 331 -6.19 27.87 -2.91
C SER A 331 -6.92 26.61 -3.35
N THR A 332 -7.69 26.72 -4.43
CA THR A 332 -8.50 25.64 -4.98
C THR A 332 -8.26 25.55 -6.47
N PHE A 333 -7.82 24.40 -6.94
CA PHE A 333 -7.77 24.06 -8.35
C PHE A 333 -8.99 23.19 -8.69
N TYR A 334 -9.69 23.55 -9.75
CA TYR A 334 -10.95 22.93 -10.13
C TYR A 334 -11.03 22.77 -11.64
N CYS A 335 -11.51 21.61 -12.12
CA CYS A 335 -11.87 21.38 -13.52
C CYS A 335 -13.27 20.77 -13.63
N SER A 336 -13.96 21.07 -14.72
CA SER A 336 -15.31 20.58 -15.02
C SER A 336 -15.48 20.31 -16.50
N VAL A 337 -16.03 19.14 -16.86
CA VAL A 337 -16.42 18.76 -18.21
C VAL A 337 -17.62 17.84 -18.17
N SER A 338 -18.71 18.23 -18.87
CA SER A 338 -19.89 17.37 -19.15
C SER A 338 -20.44 16.64 -17.93
N GLY A 339 -20.38 17.29 -16.76
CA GLY A 339 -20.94 16.77 -15.53
C GLY A 339 -19.97 15.94 -14.68
N LEU A 340 -18.74 15.72 -15.12
CA LEU A 340 -17.68 15.28 -14.24
C LEU A 340 -16.89 16.50 -13.76
N ASP A 341 -16.77 16.61 -12.45
CA ASP A 341 -16.05 17.67 -11.78
C ASP A 341 -14.98 17.08 -10.87
N ALA A 342 -13.83 17.73 -10.76
CA ALA A 342 -12.82 17.39 -9.76
C ALA A 342 -12.15 18.62 -9.22
N TYR A 343 -11.82 18.63 -7.93
CA TYR A 343 -10.99 19.66 -7.34
C TYR A 343 -9.99 19.12 -6.32
N SER A 344 -8.91 19.87 -6.15
CA SER A 344 -7.98 19.78 -5.04
C SER A 344 -7.87 21.14 -4.37
N ARG A 345 -7.83 21.15 -3.05
CA ARG A 345 -7.64 22.34 -2.24
C ARG A 345 -6.36 22.25 -1.43
N ALA A 346 -5.67 23.36 -1.30
CA ALA A 346 -4.41 23.46 -0.57
C ALA A 346 -4.51 23.05 0.92
N ASN A 347 -5.70 23.06 1.51
CA ASN A 347 -5.95 22.59 2.87
C ASN A 347 -6.01 21.06 3.02
N GLY A 348 -5.92 20.29 1.92
CA GLY A 348 -6.00 18.82 1.93
C GLY A 348 -7.35 18.25 1.50
N ASP A 349 -8.36 19.07 1.16
CA ASP A 349 -9.61 18.61 0.55
C ASP A 349 -9.39 18.10 -0.87
N VAL A 350 -10.00 16.97 -1.21
CA VAL A 350 -10.10 16.49 -2.58
C VAL A 350 -11.50 15.93 -2.86
N PHE A 351 -11.90 15.98 -4.13
CA PHE A 351 -13.28 15.71 -4.50
C PHE A 351 -13.39 15.30 -5.97
N ALA A 352 -14.30 14.36 -6.26
CA ALA A 352 -14.82 14.15 -7.60
C ALA A 352 -16.33 14.00 -7.53
N SER A 353 -17.04 14.52 -8.53
CA SER A 353 -18.49 14.45 -8.60
C SER A 353 -19.01 14.27 -10.00
N ASN A 354 -20.28 13.91 -10.10
CA ASN A 354 -21.03 13.89 -11.34
C ASN A 354 -22.33 14.69 -11.14
N THR A 355 -22.49 15.76 -11.94
CA THR A 355 -23.66 16.63 -12.01
C THR A 355 -24.50 16.74 -10.73
N GLY A 356 -24.12 17.63 -9.86
CA GLY A 356 -25.00 18.31 -8.91
C GLY A 356 -25.22 17.65 -7.56
N SER A 357 -25.13 16.33 -7.38
CA SER A 357 -25.40 15.74 -6.06
C SER A 357 -24.62 14.46 -5.71
N SER A 358 -24.02 13.81 -6.70
CA SER A 358 -23.24 12.58 -6.46
C SER A 358 -21.76 12.91 -6.40
N ASN A 359 -21.11 12.56 -5.30
CA ASN A 359 -19.70 12.87 -5.09
C ASN A 359 -19.00 11.87 -4.18
N CYS A 360 -17.67 11.73 -4.37
CA CYS A 360 -16.76 11.19 -3.37
C CYS A 360 -15.79 12.28 -2.93
N TYR A 361 -15.48 12.32 -1.66
CA TYR A 361 -14.80 13.41 -1.02
C TYR A 361 -13.90 12.93 0.11
N VAL A 362 -12.69 13.47 0.20
CA VAL A 362 -11.84 13.38 1.39
C VAL A 362 -11.67 14.80 1.94
N SER A 363 -12.07 14.97 3.19
CA SER A 363 -12.07 16.26 3.87
C SER A 363 -10.78 16.52 4.60
N TYR A 364 -10.34 17.77 4.60
CA TYR A 364 -9.27 18.25 5.48
C TYR A 364 -9.56 18.08 6.99
N HIS A 365 -10.81 17.81 7.36
CA HIS A 365 -11.19 17.37 8.72
C HIS A 365 -10.78 15.91 8.98
N GLY A 366 -10.35 15.17 7.96
CA GLY A 366 -9.86 13.79 8.08
C GLY A 366 -10.94 12.73 7.96
N TYR A 367 -12.05 12.98 7.28
CA TYR A 367 -13.01 11.94 6.92
C TYR A 367 -13.20 11.86 5.41
N SER A 368 -13.60 10.67 4.96
CA SER A 368 -13.93 10.41 3.57
C SER A 368 -15.33 9.80 3.46
N ARG A 369 -16.04 10.13 2.41
CA ARG A 369 -17.39 9.64 2.14
C ARG A 369 -17.74 9.73 0.67
N CYS A 370 -18.70 8.89 0.24
CA CYS A 370 -19.38 9.09 -1.03
C CYS A 370 -20.87 9.37 -0.77
N ALA A 371 -21.47 10.15 -1.65
CA ALA A 371 -22.89 10.50 -1.64
C ALA A 371 -23.48 10.37 -3.05
N TRP A 372 -24.68 9.81 -3.18
CA TRP A 372 -25.48 9.76 -4.40
C TRP A 372 -26.97 9.61 -4.13
#